data_6dc07c93fae7ebb53e0031d41b8deb92
#
_entry.id   6dc07c93fae7ebb53e0031d41b8deb92
#
_cell.length_a   1.000
_cell.length_b   1.000
_cell.length_c   1.000
_cell.angle_alpha   90.00
_cell.angle_beta   90.00
_cell.angle_gamma   90.00
#
_symmetry.space_group_name_H-M   'P 1'
#
loop_
_entity.id
_entity.type
_entity.pdbx_description
1 polymer ?
#
loop_
_entity_poly.entity_id
_entity_poly.type
_entity_poly.pdbx_seq_one_letter_code
_entity_poly.pdbx_strand_id
1 'polypeptide(L)'
;MKKNIKLIGLLTFAVLIFSSCATTEKEEALDMDKIKVEIQAMEDAFSAGEKAKDADAVAAYYSNDAISYSRNKQPISGKAAITKNIASNIAKDTTGNYNVYKVVDLFAEGNTAVEIGSWTEFDSSGKALDNGNYMSYFQKKDGKYECVRDMTTTTTPLKTGM
;
A
#
# COMPACT_ATOMS: atom_id res chain seq x y z
N MET A 1 69.60 -54.71 24.78
CA MET A 1 68.51 -54.32 25.65
C MET A 1 67.84 -53.03 25.07
N LYS A 2 66.68 -53.18 24.41
CA LYS A 2 66.03 -52.11 23.70
C LYS A 2 64.89 -51.57 24.58
N LYS A 3 64.98 -50.30 25.01
CA LYS A 3 63.89 -49.62 25.73
C LYS A 3 62.94 -48.93 24.75
N ASN A 4 61.71 -49.39 24.68
CA ASN A 4 60.60 -48.72 23.95
C ASN A 4 60.05 -47.57 24.74
N ILE A 5 60.18 -46.35 24.22
CA ILE A 5 59.52 -45.16 24.72
C ILE A 5 58.21 -45.02 23.97
N LYS A 6 57.08 -45.19 24.66
CA LYS A 6 55.74 -44.91 24.14
C LYS A 6 55.50 -43.42 24.24
N LEU A 7 55.38 -42.78 23.07
CA LEU A 7 54.98 -41.38 22.93
C LEU A 7 53.45 -41.29 23.05
N ILE A 8 52.95 -40.74 24.13
CA ILE A 8 51.54 -40.46 24.36
C ILE A 8 51.26 -39.09 23.71
N GLY A 9 50.60 -39.09 22.56
CA GLY A 9 50.14 -37.86 21.90
C GLY A 9 48.90 -37.32 22.60
N LEU A 10 49.05 -36.19 23.27
CA LEU A 10 47.93 -35.42 23.87
C LEU A 10 47.24 -34.63 22.76
N LEU A 11 46.07 -35.10 22.31
CA LEU A 11 45.26 -34.43 21.35
C LEU A 11 44.43 -33.37 22.02
N THR A 12 44.89 -32.13 22.03
CA THR A 12 44.12 -30.97 22.55
C THR A 12 43.06 -30.58 21.50
N PHE A 13 41.80 -30.92 21.79
CA PHE A 13 40.66 -30.54 21.02
C PHE A 13 40.28 -29.10 21.39
N ALA A 14 40.69 -28.15 20.55
CA ALA A 14 40.28 -26.72 20.72
C ALA A 14 38.83 -26.57 20.21
N VAL A 15 37.89 -26.51 21.14
CA VAL A 15 36.48 -26.15 20.88
C VAL A 15 36.42 -24.66 20.63
N LEU A 16 36.35 -24.22 19.39
CA LEU A 16 36.02 -22.85 18.98
C LEU A 16 34.53 -22.65 19.19
N ILE A 17 34.16 -22.05 20.33
CA ILE A 17 32.82 -21.55 20.59
C ILE A 17 32.66 -20.28 19.73
N PHE A 18 32.04 -20.42 18.55
CA PHE A 18 31.54 -19.27 17.83
C PHE A 18 30.35 -18.69 18.61
N SER A 19 30.62 -17.71 19.44
CA SER A 19 29.62 -16.85 20.04
C SER A 19 29.05 -16.00 18.90
N SER A 20 28.01 -16.51 18.22
CA SER A 20 27.19 -15.72 17.31
C SER A 20 26.41 -14.73 18.16
N CYS A 21 26.97 -13.53 18.36
CA CYS A 21 26.17 -12.38 18.76
C CYS A 21 25.22 -12.07 17.59
N ALA A 22 24.05 -12.71 17.59
CA ALA A 22 22.93 -12.18 16.87
C ALA A 22 22.58 -10.84 17.55
N THR A 23 23.10 -9.74 17.02
CA THR A 23 22.55 -8.42 17.28
C THR A 23 21.11 -8.48 16.80
N THR A 24 20.18 -8.70 17.72
CA THR A 24 18.77 -8.43 17.48
C THR A 24 18.71 -6.92 17.28
N GLU A 25 18.76 -6.46 16.02
CA GLU A 25 18.36 -5.09 15.70
C GLU A 25 16.95 -4.98 16.26
N LYS A 26 16.81 -4.13 17.27
CA LYS A 26 15.52 -3.81 17.85
C LYS A 26 14.77 -3.09 16.73
N GLU A 27 13.86 -3.80 16.09
CA GLU A 27 13.01 -3.23 15.04
C GLU A 27 12.36 -1.98 15.65
N GLU A 28 12.68 -0.82 15.11
CA GLU A 28 12.18 0.45 15.60
C GLU A 28 10.66 0.43 15.41
N ALA A 29 9.92 0.61 16.49
CA ALA A 29 8.46 0.56 16.43
C ALA A 29 7.95 1.60 15.43
N LEU A 30 7.11 1.15 14.49
CA LEU A 30 6.53 2.03 13.47
C LEU A 30 5.70 3.13 14.13
N ASP A 31 5.92 4.36 13.71
CA ASP A 31 5.09 5.51 14.08
C ASP A 31 3.79 5.49 13.26
N MET A 32 2.76 4.85 13.81
CA MET A 32 1.47 4.68 13.14
C MET A 32 0.77 6.00 12.85
N ASP A 33 0.92 7.02 13.70
CA ASP A 33 0.33 8.33 13.49
C ASP A 33 0.98 9.03 12.29
N LYS A 34 2.29 8.94 12.19
CA LYS A 34 3.04 9.47 11.04
C LYS A 34 2.66 8.77 9.74
N ILE A 35 2.55 7.44 9.77
CA ILE A 35 2.14 6.66 8.59
C ILE A 35 0.72 7.05 8.18
N LYS A 36 -0.20 7.21 9.13
CA LYS A 36 -1.57 7.63 8.84
C LYS A 36 -1.64 9.01 8.19
N VAL A 37 -0.83 9.95 8.66
CA VAL A 37 -0.72 11.28 8.03
C VAL A 37 -0.16 11.19 6.61
N GLU A 38 0.87 10.36 6.38
CA GLU A 38 1.46 10.14 5.06
C GLU A 38 0.44 9.54 4.07
N ILE A 39 -0.29 8.50 4.48
CA ILE A 39 -1.32 7.86 3.65
C ILE A 39 -2.50 8.81 3.38
N GLN A 40 -2.99 9.55 4.41
CA GLN A 40 -4.06 10.54 4.20
C GLN A 40 -3.63 11.62 3.20
N ALA A 41 -2.38 12.07 3.24
CA ALA A 41 -1.88 13.03 2.25
C ALA A 41 -1.85 12.46 0.82
N MET A 42 -1.64 11.15 0.65
CA MET A 42 -1.76 10.48 -0.65
C MET A 42 -3.21 10.45 -1.14
N GLU A 43 -4.17 10.18 -0.26
CA GLU A 43 -5.61 10.21 -0.56
C GLU A 43 -6.08 11.63 -0.92
N ASP A 44 -5.60 12.63 -0.20
CA ASP A 44 -5.92 14.04 -0.49
C ASP A 44 -5.35 14.46 -1.86
N ALA A 45 -4.14 14.03 -2.21
CA ALA A 45 -3.53 14.27 -3.51
C ALA A 45 -4.29 13.57 -4.65
N PHE A 46 -4.74 12.33 -4.41
CA PHE A 46 -5.58 11.58 -5.34
C PHE A 46 -6.88 12.34 -5.64
N SER A 47 -7.61 12.74 -4.60
CA SER A 47 -8.83 13.55 -4.70
C SER A 47 -8.60 14.88 -5.43
N ALA A 48 -7.50 15.57 -5.13
CA ALA A 48 -7.11 16.81 -5.80
C ALA A 48 -6.84 16.60 -7.30
N GLY A 49 -6.17 15.50 -7.67
CA GLY A 49 -5.93 15.11 -9.05
C GLY A 49 -7.24 14.83 -9.82
N GLU A 50 -8.18 14.09 -9.21
CA GLU A 50 -9.51 13.86 -9.79
C GLU A 50 -10.25 15.19 -10.04
N LYS A 51 -10.28 16.06 -9.05
CA LYS A 51 -10.93 17.39 -9.14
C LYS A 51 -10.28 18.28 -10.20
N ALA A 52 -8.95 18.20 -10.34
CA ALA A 52 -8.21 18.93 -11.38
C ALA A 52 -8.35 18.28 -12.77
N LYS A 53 -8.96 17.09 -12.87
CA LYS A 53 -9.04 16.27 -14.09
C LYS A 53 -7.66 15.92 -14.64
N ASP A 54 -6.70 15.70 -13.77
CA ASP A 54 -5.31 15.34 -14.06
C ASP A 54 -5.09 13.84 -13.80
N ALA A 55 -5.16 13.05 -14.87
CA ALA A 55 -5.01 11.61 -14.79
C ALA A 55 -3.63 11.15 -14.34
N ASP A 56 -2.57 11.91 -14.64
CA ASP A 56 -1.20 11.58 -14.23
C ASP A 56 -1.00 11.86 -12.74
N ALA A 57 -1.58 12.95 -12.23
CA ALA A 57 -1.57 13.26 -10.80
C ALA A 57 -2.30 12.17 -9.98
N VAL A 58 -3.48 11.71 -10.45
CA VAL A 58 -4.20 10.58 -9.83
C VAL A 58 -3.38 9.30 -9.90
N ALA A 59 -2.77 9.01 -11.05
CA ALA A 59 -1.97 7.81 -11.25
C ALA A 59 -0.64 7.81 -10.47
N ALA A 60 -0.18 8.96 -9.97
CA ALA A 60 1.00 9.03 -9.10
C ALA A 60 0.87 8.18 -7.83
N TYR A 61 -0.35 7.95 -7.38
CA TYR A 61 -0.70 7.08 -6.25
C TYR A 61 -0.23 5.63 -6.41
N TYR A 62 -0.16 5.11 -7.65
CA TYR A 62 0.05 3.69 -7.94
C TYR A 62 1.49 3.34 -8.24
N SER A 63 1.92 2.15 -7.81
CA SER A 63 3.14 1.50 -8.28
C SER A 63 3.03 1.07 -9.75
N ASN A 64 4.17 0.79 -10.38
CA ASN A 64 4.19 0.38 -11.80
C ASN A 64 3.44 -0.95 -12.06
N ASP A 65 3.42 -1.85 -11.10
CA ASP A 65 2.80 -3.18 -11.14
C ASP A 65 1.47 -3.25 -10.36
N ALA A 66 0.87 -2.10 -10.06
CA ALA A 66 -0.40 -2.02 -9.34
C ALA A 66 -1.52 -2.76 -10.05
N ILE A 67 -2.47 -3.29 -9.28
CA ILE A 67 -3.73 -3.83 -9.80
C ILE A 67 -4.88 -3.17 -9.05
N SER A 68 -5.79 -2.55 -9.80
CA SER A 68 -6.99 -1.89 -9.27
C SER A 68 -8.23 -2.74 -9.53
N TYR A 69 -9.02 -2.95 -8.46
CA TYR A 69 -10.24 -3.76 -8.45
C TYR A 69 -11.45 -2.86 -8.26
N SER A 70 -12.13 -2.54 -9.34
CA SER A 70 -13.36 -1.75 -9.30
C SER A 70 -14.60 -2.64 -9.29
N ARG A 71 -15.65 -2.20 -8.63
CA ARG A 71 -16.94 -2.91 -8.58
C ARG A 71 -17.47 -3.21 -10.00
N ASN A 72 -17.92 -4.45 -10.22
CA ASN A 72 -18.53 -4.91 -11.48
C ASN A 72 -17.66 -4.72 -12.72
N LYS A 73 -16.34 -4.67 -12.56
CA LYS A 73 -15.38 -4.57 -13.67
C LYS A 73 -14.27 -5.61 -13.48
N GLN A 74 -13.64 -5.98 -14.59
CA GLN A 74 -12.42 -6.75 -14.53
C GLN A 74 -11.28 -5.91 -13.92
N PRO A 75 -10.37 -6.52 -13.17
CA PRO A 75 -9.21 -5.82 -12.62
C PRO A 75 -8.36 -5.18 -13.72
N ILE A 76 -7.82 -4.01 -13.42
CA ILE A 76 -6.91 -3.29 -14.31
C ILE A 76 -5.50 -3.44 -13.79
N SER A 77 -4.61 -4.03 -14.59
CA SER A 77 -3.23 -4.32 -14.19
C SER A 77 -2.23 -3.37 -14.84
N GLY A 78 -1.35 -2.83 -14.01
CA GLY A 78 -0.26 -1.93 -14.37
C GLY A 78 -0.67 -0.46 -14.41
N LYS A 79 0.23 0.40 -13.88
CA LYS A 79 0.04 1.85 -13.78
C LYS A 79 -0.40 2.48 -15.11
N ALA A 80 0.22 2.11 -16.22
CA ALA A 80 -0.12 2.66 -17.54
C ALA A 80 -1.57 2.38 -17.95
N ALA A 81 -2.09 1.16 -17.68
CA ALA A 81 -3.47 0.79 -17.96
C ALA A 81 -4.44 1.51 -17.00
N ILE A 82 -4.06 1.65 -15.73
CA ILE A 82 -4.83 2.40 -14.73
C ILE A 82 -4.92 3.88 -15.15
N THR A 83 -3.81 4.51 -15.52
CA THR A 83 -3.77 5.91 -16.00
C THR A 83 -4.70 6.11 -17.21
N LYS A 84 -4.63 5.20 -18.18
CA LYS A 84 -5.51 5.25 -19.37
C LYS A 84 -7.00 5.15 -19.00
N ASN A 85 -7.33 4.27 -18.04
CA ASN A 85 -8.71 4.15 -17.54
C ASN A 85 -9.17 5.41 -16.82
N ILE A 86 -8.32 6.00 -15.95
CA ILE A 86 -8.60 7.25 -15.25
C ILE A 86 -8.83 8.36 -16.27
N ALA A 87 -7.95 8.56 -17.24
CA ALA A 87 -8.08 9.57 -18.30
C ALA A 87 -9.38 9.40 -19.09
N SER A 88 -9.76 8.15 -19.42
CA SER A 88 -11.03 7.85 -20.10
C SER A 88 -12.26 8.20 -19.24
N ASN A 89 -12.22 7.98 -17.93
CA ASN A 89 -13.31 8.33 -17.04
C ASN A 89 -13.41 9.85 -16.87
N ILE A 90 -12.30 10.54 -16.67
CA ILE A 90 -12.22 12.00 -16.60
C ILE A 90 -12.79 12.66 -17.88
N ALA A 91 -12.42 12.15 -19.06
CA ALA A 91 -12.91 12.69 -20.34
C ALA A 91 -14.43 12.53 -20.53
N LYS A 92 -15.05 11.57 -19.87
CA LYS A 92 -16.50 11.32 -19.91
C LYS A 92 -17.26 12.05 -18.82
N ASP A 93 -16.57 12.48 -17.77
CA ASP A 93 -17.21 13.20 -16.68
C ASP A 93 -17.52 14.64 -17.05
N THR A 94 -18.82 14.94 -17.11
CA THR A 94 -19.39 16.26 -17.38
C THR A 94 -20.10 16.84 -16.15
N THR A 95 -20.07 16.13 -15.02
CA THR A 95 -20.90 16.48 -13.85
C THR A 95 -20.26 17.52 -12.94
N GLY A 96 -18.93 17.57 -12.89
CA GLY A 96 -18.19 18.38 -11.93
C GLY A 96 -18.25 17.83 -10.51
N ASN A 97 -18.68 16.56 -10.35
CA ASN A 97 -18.63 15.86 -9.08
C ASN A 97 -17.19 15.61 -8.66
N TYR A 98 -16.97 15.44 -7.36
CA TYR A 98 -15.67 15.15 -6.79
C TYR A 98 -15.78 14.18 -5.62
N ASN A 99 -14.71 13.42 -5.37
CA ASN A 99 -14.63 12.51 -4.24
C ASN A 99 -13.76 13.08 -3.13
N VAL A 100 -14.11 12.71 -1.90
CA VAL A 100 -13.28 12.93 -0.70
C VAL A 100 -13.01 11.56 -0.09
N TYR A 101 -11.74 11.28 0.19
CA TYR A 101 -11.27 10.01 0.76
C TYR A 101 -10.78 10.24 2.19
N LYS A 102 -11.05 9.29 3.08
CA LYS A 102 -10.62 9.36 4.49
C LYS A 102 -10.07 8.02 4.95
N VAL A 103 -8.88 8.03 5.52
CA VAL A 103 -8.31 6.88 6.23
C VAL A 103 -9.12 6.63 7.49
N VAL A 104 -9.81 5.49 7.55
CA VAL A 104 -10.61 5.05 8.70
C VAL A 104 -9.73 4.22 9.63
N ASP A 105 -9.08 3.19 9.07
CA ASP A 105 -8.23 2.28 9.81
C ASP A 105 -6.94 2.00 9.04
N LEU A 106 -5.84 1.72 9.75
CA LEU A 106 -4.53 1.52 9.16
C LEU A 106 -3.74 0.47 9.93
N PHE A 107 -3.17 -0.48 9.21
CA PHE A 107 -2.26 -1.49 9.71
C PHE A 107 -0.95 -1.39 8.95
N ALA A 108 0.19 -1.44 9.65
CA ALA A 108 1.49 -1.40 9.00
C ALA A 108 2.47 -2.37 9.67
N GLU A 109 3.31 -2.99 8.84
CA GLU A 109 4.39 -3.87 9.28
C GLU A 109 5.57 -3.75 8.30
N GLY A 110 6.75 -3.49 8.82
CA GLY A 110 7.96 -3.28 8.01
C GLY A 110 7.74 -2.20 6.94
N ASN A 111 7.84 -2.59 5.68
CA ASN A 111 7.67 -1.70 4.52
C ASN A 111 6.27 -1.77 3.89
N THR A 112 5.29 -2.33 4.59
CA THR A 112 3.93 -2.49 4.06
C THR A 112 2.90 -1.79 4.91
N ALA A 113 1.81 -1.35 4.29
CA ALA A 113 0.66 -0.83 5.00
C ALA A 113 -0.64 -1.29 4.30
N VAL A 114 -1.67 -1.54 5.09
CA VAL A 114 -3.04 -1.78 4.63
C VAL A 114 -3.92 -0.70 5.20
N GLU A 115 -4.58 0.02 4.34
CA GLU A 115 -5.57 1.02 4.68
C GLU A 115 -6.98 0.48 4.46
N ILE A 116 -7.88 0.80 5.38
CA ILE A 116 -9.32 0.76 5.18
C ILE A 116 -9.81 2.21 5.22
N GLY A 117 -10.41 2.65 4.14
CA GLY A 117 -10.88 4.02 4.01
C GLY A 117 -12.36 4.10 3.65
N SER A 118 -12.87 5.32 3.72
CA SER A 118 -14.19 5.68 3.23
C SER A 118 -14.08 6.76 2.15
N TRP A 119 -14.95 6.70 1.15
CA TRP A 119 -15.08 7.72 0.14
C TRP A 119 -16.51 8.27 0.12
N THR A 120 -16.61 9.54 -0.23
CA THR A 120 -17.90 10.22 -0.45
C THR A 120 -17.81 11.05 -1.71
N GLU A 121 -18.76 10.84 -2.64
CA GLU A 121 -18.94 11.67 -3.83
C GLU A 121 -19.84 12.85 -3.50
N PHE A 122 -19.42 14.02 -3.93
CA PHE A 122 -20.19 15.26 -3.81
C PHE A 122 -20.48 15.86 -5.18
N ASP A 123 -21.61 16.53 -5.34
CA ASP A 123 -21.86 17.40 -6.48
C ASP A 123 -21.10 18.73 -6.36
N SER A 124 -21.17 19.54 -7.40
CA SER A 124 -20.50 20.86 -7.45
C SER A 124 -21.01 21.85 -6.38
N SER A 125 -22.19 21.59 -5.77
CA SER A 125 -22.75 22.39 -4.68
C SER A 125 -22.29 21.91 -3.28
N GLY A 126 -21.59 20.77 -3.20
CA GLY A 126 -21.17 20.16 -1.94
C GLY A 126 -22.21 19.22 -1.31
N LYS A 127 -23.26 18.85 -2.03
CA LYS A 127 -24.23 17.86 -1.56
C LYS A 127 -23.69 16.45 -1.82
N ALA A 128 -23.70 15.59 -0.78
CA ALA A 128 -23.32 14.19 -0.91
C ALA A 128 -24.29 13.41 -1.81
N LEU A 129 -23.76 12.65 -2.75
CA LEU A 129 -24.49 11.86 -3.74
C LEU A 129 -24.38 10.36 -3.49
N ASP A 130 -23.17 9.85 -3.23
CA ASP A 130 -22.88 8.44 -3.02
C ASP A 130 -21.72 8.30 -2.01
N ASN A 131 -21.55 7.11 -1.45
CA ASN A 131 -20.45 6.80 -0.56
C ASN A 131 -20.15 5.32 -0.55
N GLY A 132 -19.00 4.98 0.02
CA GLY A 132 -18.57 3.60 0.16
C GLY A 132 -17.30 3.46 0.95
N ASN A 133 -16.72 2.27 0.86
CA ASN A 133 -15.45 1.96 1.49
C ASN A 133 -14.45 1.50 0.44
N TYR A 134 -13.19 1.62 0.77
CA TYR A 134 -12.10 1.07 -0.04
C TYR A 134 -11.05 0.43 0.87
N MET A 135 -10.24 -0.40 0.26
CA MET A 135 -9.05 -0.97 0.89
C MET A 135 -7.89 -0.76 -0.08
N SER A 136 -6.77 -0.27 0.44
CA SER A 136 -5.53 -0.11 -0.31
C SER A 136 -4.39 -0.82 0.40
N TYR A 137 -3.59 -1.55 -0.36
CA TYR A 137 -2.35 -2.15 0.09
C TYR A 137 -1.18 -1.41 -0.50
N PHE A 138 -0.31 -0.93 0.36
CA PHE A 138 0.87 -0.14 0.02
C PHE A 138 2.16 -0.90 0.27
N GLN A 139 3.15 -0.60 -0.55
CA GLN A 139 4.54 -0.94 -0.30
C GLN A 139 5.39 0.33 -0.25
N LYS A 140 6.31 0.40 0.71
CA LYS A 140 7.26 1.50 0.83
C LYS A 140 8.50 1.18 0.00
N LYS A 141 8.76 2.03 -0.99
CA LYS A 141 9.92 1.95 -1.86
C LYS A 141 10.64 3.29 -1.86
N ASP A 142 11.96 3.26 -1.67
CA ASP A 142 12.79 4.48 -1.62
C ASP A 142 12.25 5.54 -0.63
N GLY A 143 11.71 5.07 0.50
CA GLY A 143 11.16 5.90 1.56
C GLY A 143 9.74 6.44 1.33
N LYS A 144 9.07 6.09 0.22
CA LYS A 144 7.70 6.53 -0.12
C LYS A 144 6.76 5.34 -0.27
N TYR A 145 5.53 5.48 0.18
CA TYR A 145 4.49 4.50 -0.09
C TYR A 145 3.97 4.63 -1.52
N GLU A 146 3.70 3.48 -2.15
CA GLU A 146 3.00 3.37 -3.44
C GLU A 146 1.91 2.32 -3.29
N CYS A 147 0.70 2.59 -3.79
CA CYS A 147 -0.38 1.63 -3.80
C CYS A 147 -0.09 0.52 -4.81
N VAL A 148 -0.05 -0.73 -4.34
CA VAL A 148 0.16 -1.91 -5.19
C VAL A 148 -1.14 -2.66 -5.47
N ARG A 149 -2.13 -2.54 -4.59
CA ARG A 149 -3.48 -3.13 -4.77
C ARG A 149 -4.50 -2.22 -4.12
N ASP A 150 -5.60 -1.97 -4.81
CA ASP A 150 -6.77 -1.33 -4.23
C ASP A 150 -8.06 -2.06 -4.63
N MET A 151 -9.07 -1.89 -3.82
CA MET A 151 -10.44 -2.30 -4.13
C MET A 151 -11.44 -1.31 -3.55
N THR A 152 -12.55 -1.11 -4.26
CA THR A 152 -13.59 -0.18 -3.84
C THR A 152 -14.96 -0.83 -3.86
N THR A 153 -15.79 -0.43 -2.90
CA THR A 153 -17.20 -0.82 -2.78
C THR A 153 -18.08 0.43 -2.69
N THR A 154 -19.40 0.25 -2.77
CA THR A 154 -20.38 1.32 -2.48
C THR A 154 -21.42 0.79 -1.51
N THR A 155 -21.98 1.69 -0.71
CA THR A 155 -23.13 1.39 0.16
C THR A 155 -24.47 1.52 -0.58
N THR A 156 -24.47 2.12 -1.78
CA THR A 156 -25.67 2.21 -2.60
C THR A 156 -26.07 0.84 -3.13
N PRO A 157 -27.30 0.36 -2.85
CA PRO A 157 -27.79 -0.91 -3.36
C PRO A 157 -27.71 -0.97 -4.90
N LEU A 158 -27.40 -2.15 -5.44
CA LEU A 158 -27.52 -2.36 -6.87
C LEU A 158 -28.98 -2.10 -7.27
N LYS A 159 -29.18 -1.25 -8.27
CA LYS A 159 -30.50 -1.18 -8.92
C LYS A 159 -30.72 -2.55 -9.57
N THR A 160 -31.55 -3.38 -8.93
CA THR A 160 -32.04 -4.60 -9.59
C THR A 160 -32.82 -4.14 -10.79
N GLY A 161 -32.26 -4.34 -11.99
CA GLY A 161 -32.95 -4.07 -13.23
C GLY A 161 -34.28 -4.82 -13.24
N MET A 162 -35.34 -4.07 -13.47
CA MET A 162 -36.60 -4.65 -13.88
C MET A 162 -36.46 -5.23 -15.28
#